data_991c16c66099a20b4afbee22cfd2410c
#
_entry.id   991c16c66099a20b4afbee22cfd2410c
#
_cell.length_a   1.000
_cell.length_b   1.000
_cell.length_c   1.000
_cell.angle_alpha   90.00
_cell.angle_beta   90.00
_cell.angle_gamma   90.00
#
_symmetry.space_group_name_H-M   'P 1'
#
loop_
_entity.id
_entity.type
_entity.pdbx_description
1 polymer ?
#
loop_
_entity_poly.entity_id
_entity_poly.type
_entity_poly.pdbx_seq_one_letter_code
_entity_poly.pdbx_strand_id
1 'polypeptide(L)'
;MGKSSVLAGSEIIHDPYMLEIGEQTLIGGWSQIAGNLGEDKLIVKKVKIGNNCLIGGKSFVMPGVVVEDDVTVALNSVVLKDMHLEKGSIYGGTPVKKIGENKKS
;
A
#
# COMPACT_ATOMS: atom_id res chain seq x y z
N MET A 1 7.96 10.10 3.35
CA MET A 1 7.27 10.02 2.04
C MET A 1 8.17 10.66 1.00
N GLY A 2 8.23 10.05 -0.18
CA GLY A 2 9.08 10.55 -1.23
C GLY A 2 8.53 11.80 -1.91
N LYS A 3 9.37 12.39 -2.78
CA LYS A 3 9.02 13.53 -3.59
C LYS A 3 7.87 13.21 -4.52
N SER A 4 6.96 14.14 -4.71
CA SER A 4 5.82 14.01 -5.63
C SER A 4 4.84 12.90 -5.29
N SER A 5 4.90 12.35 -4.09
CA SER A 5 3.88 11.41 -3.64
C SER A 5 2.72 12.18 -3.03
N VAL A 6 1.53 11.63 -3.18
CA VAL A 6 0.29 12.29 -2.75
C VAL A 6 -0.55 11.36 -1.90
N LEU A 7 -0.96 11.87 -0.75
CA LEU A 7 -1.98 11.26 0.09
C LEU A 7 -3.26 12.05 -0.13
N ALA A 8 -4.27 11.41 -0.70
CA ALA A 8 -5.49 12.09 -1.10
C ALA A 8 -6.58 11.99 -0.04
N GLY A 9 -7.02 13.15 0.46
CA GLY A 9 -8.22 13.25 1.29
C GLY A 9 -8.06 12.68 2.69
N SER A 10 -8.88 11.71 3.03
CA SER A 10 -9.08 11.25 4.41
C SER A 10 -8.42 9.91 4.70
N GLU A 11 -7.28 9.66 4.12
CA GLU A 11 -6.52 8.45 4.43
C GLU A 11 -6.06 8.45 5.88
N ILE A 12 -5.98 7.26 6.46
CA ILE A 12 -5.53 7.05 7.82
C ILE A 12 -4.24 6.26 7.80
N ILE A 13 -3.17 6.87 8.29
CA ILE A 13 -1.88 6.21 8.43
C ILE A 13 -1.64 5.96 9.91
N HIS A 14 -1.56 4.70 10.28
CA HIS A 14 -1.25 4.29 11.63
C HIS A 14 0.26 4.11 11.75
N ASP A 15 0.84 4.76 12.76
CA ASP A 15 2.24 4.59 13.05
C ASP A 15 3.16 5.01 11.88
N PRO A 16 3.23 6.31 11.58
CA PRO A 16 3.95 6.77 10.39
C PRO A 16 5.44 6.45 10.37
N TYR A 17 6.05 6.14 11.52
CA TYR A 17 7.45 5.72 11.56
C TYR A 17 7.68 4.35 10.95
N MET A 18 6.60 3.59 10.76
CA MET A 18 6.65 2.25 10.18
C MET A 18 6.24 2.25 8.72
N LEU A 19 6.21 3.41 8.09
CA LEU A 19 5.77 3.53 6.70
C LEU A 19 6.85 4.21 5.86
N GLU A 20 7.25 3.55 4.78
CA GLU A 20 8.08 4.15 3.74
C GLU A 20 7.31 4.19 2.45
N ILE A 21 7.22 5.36 1.84
CA ILE A 21 6.57 5.56 0.55
C ILE A 21 7.59 6.21 -0.39
N GLY A 22 7.77 5.63 -1.56
CA GLY A 22 8.67 6.16 -2.57
C GLY A 22 8.13 7.41 -3.25
N GLU A 23 8.68 7.73 -4.40
CA GLU A 23 8.32 8.92 -5.17
C GLU A 23 7.18 8.63 -6.15
N GLN A 24 6.39 9.66 -6.48
CA GLN A 24 5.31 9.60 -7.46
C GLN A 24 4.28 8.51 -7.15
N THR A 25 4.05 8.24 -5.89
CA THR A 25 3.07 7.26 -5.42
C THR A 25 1.83 7.98 -4.92
N LEU A 26 0.67 7.50 -5.34
CA LEU A 26 -0.62 8.05 -4.93
C LEU A 26 -1.34 7.06 -4.03
N ILE A 27 -1.74 7.52 -2.86
CA ILE A 27 -2.57 6.75 -1.93
C ILE A 27 -3.97 7.37 -1.96
N GLY A 28 -4.93 6.62 -2.41
CA GLY A 28 -6.31 7.10 -2.54
C GLY A 28 -6.97 7.39 -1.20
N GLY A 29 -8.00 8.21 -1.24
CA GLY A 29 -8.72 8.65 -0.04
C GLY A 29 -9.37 7.51 0.72
N TRP A 30 -9.49 7.69 2.04
CA TRP A 30 -10.08 6.72 2.96
C TRP A 30 -9.30 5.40 3.08
N SER A 31 -8.09 5.32 2.54
CA SER A 31 -7.23 4.15 2.72
C SER A 31 -6.61 4.14 4.11
N GLN A 32 -6.34 2.94 4.61
CA GLN A 32 -5.66 2.77 5.89
C GLN A 32 -4.38 1.96 5.68
N ILE A 33 -3.30 2.45 6.24
CA ILE A 33 -2.01 1.77 6.19
C ILE A 33 -1.53 1.62 7.62
N ALA A 34 -1.30 0.39 8.05
CA ALA A 34 -0.98 0.10 9.45
C ALA A 34 0.37 -0.58 9.58
N GLY A 35 1.25 -0.02 10.41
CA GLY A 35 2.52 -0.63 10.78
C GLY A 35 2.37 -1.61 11.94
N ASN A 36 1.20 -1.66 12.57
CA ASN A 36 0.91 -2.64 13.61
C ASN A 36 -0.56 -3.02 13.55
N LEU A 37 -0.92 -4.14 14.17
CA LEU A 37 -2.29 -4.61 14.25
C LEU A 37 -2.83 -4.38 15.65
N GLY A 38 -3.69 -3.38 15.78
CA GLY A 38 -4.52 -3.14 16.95
C GLY A 38 -3.85 -3.41 18.28
N GLU A 39 -4.41 -4.33 19.03
CA GLU A 39 -3.99 -4.63 20.39
C GLU A 39 -2.75 -5.51 20.47
N ASP A 40 -2.39 -6.17 19.40
CA ASP A 40 -1.22 -7.04 19.40
C ASP A 40 0.03 -6.24 19.08
N LYS A 41 0.64 -5.71 20.13
CA LYS A 41 1.84 -4.89 20.00
C LYS A 41 3.09 -5.70 19.63
N LEU A 42 2.98 -7.01 19.58
CA LEU A 42 4.09 -7.85 19.15
C LEU A 42 4.21 -7.88 17.63
N ILE A 43 3.17 -7.46 16.92
CA ILE A 43 3.19 -7.42 15.46
C ILE A 43 3.40 -5.98 15.03
N VAL A 44 4.66 -5.59 14.96
CA VAL A 44 5.07 -4.26 14.51
C VAL A 44 6.03 -4.46 13.35
N LYS A 45 5.60 -4.17 12.14
CA LYS A 45 6.41 -4.37 10.95
C LYS A 45 6.25 -3.21 9.99
N LYS A 46 7.36 -2.76 9.43
CA LYS A 46 7.36 -1.66 8.49
C LYS A 46 6.60 -2.04 7.22
N VAL A 47 5.83 -1.09 6.71
CA VAL A 47 5.21 -1.17 5.39
C VAL A 47 6.06 -0.37 4.41
N LYS A 48 6.43 -0.98 3.30
CA LYS A 48 7.20 -0.31 2.25
C LYS A 48 6.39 -0.24 0.98
N ILE A 49 6.23 0.94 0.45
CA ILE A 49 5.56 1.15 -0.84
C ILE A 49 6.55 1.86 -1.75
N GLY A 50 6.82 1.25 -2.89
CA GLY A 50 7.84 1.73 -3.81
C GLY A 50 7.44 2.99 -4.56
N ASN A 51 8.13 3.21 -5.68
CA ASN A 51 7.93 4.38 -6.52
C ASN A 51 6.83 4.14 -7.55
N ASN A 52 6.13 5.21 -7.92
CA ASN A 52 5.18 5.19 -9.00
C ASN A 52 4.08 4.14 -8.81
N CYS A 53 3.61 4.01 -7.58
CA CYS A 53 2.53 3.10 -7.23
C CYS A 53 1.21 3.84 -7.13
N LEU A 54 0.13 3.09 -7.28
CA LEU A 54 -1.21 3.59 -7.01
C LEU A 54 -1.89 2.65 -6.04
N ILE A 55 -2.26 3.17 -4.89
CA ILE A 55 -3.08 2.44 -3.93
C ILE A 55 -4.49 3.04 -4.01
N GLY A 56 -5.42 2.29 -4.54
CA GLY A 56 -6.79 2.75 -4.72
C GLY A 56 -7.46 3.10 -3.40
N GLY A 57 -8.44 3.99 -3.46
CA GLY A 57 -9.13 4.47 -2.26
C GLY A 57 -9.83 3.36 -1.48
N LYS A 58 -10.04 3.60 -0.20
CA LYS A 58 -10.70 2.65 0.72
C LYS A 58 -10.00 1.30 0.81
N SER A 59 -8.71 1.26 0.56
CA SER A 59 -7.91 0.04 0.70
C SER A 59 -7.30 -0.04 2.10
N PHE A 60 -7.01 -1.25 2.52
CA PHE A 60 -6.34 -1.47 3.79
C PHE A 60 -5.05 -2.25 3.56
N VAL A 61 -3.93 -1.69 4.03
CA VAL A 61 -2.61 -2.30 3.90
C VAL A 61 -2.13 -2.68 5.29
N MET A 62 -1.89 -3.95 5.50
CA MET A 62 -1.50 -4.49 6.80
C MET A 62 0.01 -4.45 7.02
N PRO A 63 0.47 -4.68 8.28
CA PRO A 63 1.90 -4.61 8.60
C PRO A 63 2.75 -5.59 7.81
N GLY A 64 3.97 -5.20 7.53
CA GLY A 64 4.96 -6.06 6.87
C GLY A 64 4.80 -6.15 5.36
N VAL A 65 3.82 -5.45 4.79
CA VAL A 65 3.59 -5.47 3.35
C VAL A 65 4.72 -4.74 2.62
N VAL A 66 5.17 -5.33 1.52
CA VAL A 66 6.13 -4.70 0.61
C VAL A 66 5.46 -4.58 -0.75
N VAL A 67 5.37 -3.35 -1.23
CA VAL A 67 4.85 -3.06 -2.56
C VAL A 67 6.01 -2.56 -3.40
N GLU A 68 6.37 -3.30 -4.43
CA GLU A 68 7.47 -2.92 -5.32
C GLU A 68 7.05 -1.75 -6.23
N ASP A 69 7.96 -1.29 -7.06
CA ASP A 69 7.69 -0.15 -7.94
C ASP A 69 6.64 -0.49 -9.00
N ASP A 70 5.93 0.52 -9.46
CA ASP A 70 4.99 0.41 -10.59
C ASP A 70 3.83 -0.54 -10.31
N VAL A 71 3.42 -0.67 -9.05
CA VAL A 71 2.30 -1.52 -8.66
C VAL A 71 1.04 -0.70 -8.55
N THR A 72 -0.07 -1.26 -9.02
CA THR A 72 -1.39 -0.69 -8.84
C THR A 72 -2.23 -1.61 -7.96
N VAL A 73 -2.81 -1.06 -6.92
CA VAL A 73 -3.77 -1.78 -6.07
C VAL A 73 -5.15 -1.15 -6.32
N ALA A 74 -6.10 -1.97 -6.76
CA ALA A 74 -7.45 -1.49 -7.04
C ALA A 74 -8.12 -0.95 -5.78
N LEU A 75 -9.10 -0.08 -5.96
CA LEU A 75 -9.79 0.50 -4.82
C LEU A 75 -10.52 -0.58 -4.01
N ASN A 76 -10.74 -0.28 -2.74
CA ASN A 76 -11.45 -1.15 -1.81
C ASN A 76 -10.84 -2.55 -1.70
N SER A 77 -9.50 -2.60 -1.66
CA SER A 77 -8.75 -3.85 -1.58
C SER A 77 -8.14 -4.03 -0.20
N VAL A 78 -7.85 -5.27 0.16
CA VAL A 78 -7.15 -5.58 1.41
C VAL A 78 -5.86 -6.31 1.10
N VAL A 79 -4.74 -5.70 1.48
CA VAL A 79 -3.41 -6.31 1.36
C VAL A 79 -3.05 -6.89 2.71
N LEU A 80 -2.97 -8.21 2.78
CA LEU A 80 -2.78 -8.91 4.04
C LEU A 80 -1.34 -8.79 4.54
N LYS A 81 -1.18 -9.07 5.83
CA LYS A 81 0.10 -9.01 6.52
C LYS A 81 1.19 -9.77 5.75
N ASP A 82 2.35 -9.14 5.65
CA ASP A 82 3.55 -9.72 5.03
C ASP A 82 3.44 -10.04 3.54
N MET A 83 2.39 -9.58 2.87
CA MET A 83 2.32 -9.79 1.42
C MET A 83 3.37 -8.98 0.69
N HIS A 84 3.86 -9.53 -0.40
CA HIS A 84 4.82 -8.89 -1.28
C HIS A 84 4.19 -8.72 -2.65
N LEU A 85 3.92 -7.49 -3.04
CA LEU A 85 3.32 -7.18 -4.32
C LEU A 85 4.40 -6.90 -5.36
N GLU A 86 4.41 -7.69 -6.42
CA GLU A 86 5.49 -7.69 -7.40
C GLU A 86 5.47 -6.48 -8.31
N LYS A 87 6.66 -6.01 -8.67
CA LYS A 87 6.86 -4.89 -9.56
C LYS A 87 6.05 -5.01 -10.85
N GLY A 88 5.41 -3.92 -11.25
CA GLY A 88 4.69 -3.84 -12.50
C GLY A 88 3.38 -4.60 -12.55
N SER A 89 2.85 -5.01 -11.41
CA SER A 89 1.63 -5.81 -11.36
C SER A 89 0.44 -5.01 -10.88
N ILE A 90 -0.75 -5.50 -11.21
CA ILE A 90 -2.01 -4.95 -10.73
C ILE A 90 -2.65 -5.96 -9.80
N TYR A 91 -3.02 -5.50 -8.62
CA TYR A 91 -3.65 -6.33 -7.60
C TYR A 91 -5.02 -5.79 -7.24
N GLY A 92 -5.93 -6.67 -6.89
CA GLY A 92 -7.25 -6.24 -6.44
C GLY A 92 -7.95 -7.32 -5.65
N GLY A 93 -8.93 -6.93 -4.86
CA GLY A 93 -9.78 -7.84 -4.12
C GLY A 93 -9.53 -7.85 -2.62
N THR A 94 -10.26 -8.72 -1.96
CA THR A 94 -10.29 -8.85 -0.49
C THR A 94 -10.20 -10.32 -0.12
N PRO A 95 -9.00 -10.88 0.12
CA PRO A 95 -7.69 -10.26 -0.01
C PRO A 95 -7.26 -10.07 -1.47
N VAL A 96 -6.23 -9.25 -1.69
CA VAL A 96 -5.77 -8.96 -3.04
C VAL A 96 -5.21 -10.19 -3.72
N LYS A 97 -5.41 -10.22 -5.04
CA LYS A 97 -4.78 -11.19 -5.93
C LYS A 97 -4.26 -10.44 -7.14
N LYS A 98 -3.21 -10.96 -7.74
CA LYS A 98 -2.70 -10.39 -8.98
C LYS A 98 -3.73 -10.58 -10.09
N ILE A 99 -4.19 -9.48 -10.67
CA ILE A 99 -5.22 -9.51 -11.71
C ILE A 99 -4.71 -9.02 -13.05
N GLY A 100 -3.48 -8.54 -13.12
CA GLY A 100 -2.93 -8.07 -14.37
C GLY A 100 -1.55 -7.49 -14.21
N GLU A 101 -1.08 -6.85 -15.23
CA GLU A 101 0.20 -6.19 -15.23
C GLU A 101 0.06 -4.74 -15.72
N ASN A 102 0.83 -3.85 -15.10
CA ASN A 102 0.94 -2.48 -15.52
C ASN A 102 1.84 -2.42 -16.75
N LYS A 103 1.22 -2.31 -17.90
CA LYS A 103 1.99 -2.17 -19.13
C LYS A 103 2.34 -0.71 -19.33
N LYS A 104 3.54 -0.36 -18.95
CA LYS A 104 4.06 0.96 -19.26
C LYS A 104 4.92 0.86 -20.49
N SER A 105 4.52 1.59 -21.46
CA SER A 105 5.31 1.75 -22.66
C SER A 105 6.46 2.71 -22.42
#